data_3cbeff23430acca8f511b93bcb93dd9a
#
_entry.id   3cbeff23430acca8f511b93bcb93dd9a
#
_cell.length_a   1.000
_cell.length_b   1.000
_cell.length_c   1.000
_cell.angle_alpha   90.00
_cell.angle_beta   90.00
_cell.angle_gamma   90.00
#
_symmetry.space_group_name_H-M   'P 1'
#
loop_
_entity.id
_entity.type
_entity.pdbx_description
1 polymer ?
#
loop_
_entity_poly.entity_id
_entity_poly.type
_entity_poly.pdbx_seq_one_letter_code
_entity_poly.pdbx_strand_id
1 'polypeptide(L)'
;MDKWSEELRGPDRVKPIPKHKRWESRDYLNWVATLPCVNCGLEDETIVAHHLKHRWAPHSGGGTSMKAHDYLTMPLCYACHSKAHNGDKDILDWQPDFIFKTLDKAFSSGKLVYQHITGGYRTLFGEELYD
;
A
#
# COMPACT_ATOMS: atom_id res chain seq x y z
N MET A 1 18.51 -11.53 -37.34
CA MET A 1 17.68 -11.15 -36.19
C MET A 1 16.24 -11.09 -36.60
N ASP A 2 15.41 -11.66 -35.80
CA ASP A 2 14.01 -11.70 -36.14
C ASP A 2 13.29 -10.39 -35.82
N LYS A 3 12.10 -10.28 -36.32
CA LYS A 3 11.27 -9.11 -36.14
C LYS A 3 10.96 -8.82 -34.67
N TRP A 4 10.82 -9.87 -33.90
CA TRP A 4 10.58 -9.76 -32.49
C TRP A 4 11.69 -8.98 -31.78
N SER A 5 12.92 -9.36 -32.09
CA SER A 5 14.07 -8.74 -31.44
C SER A 5 14.17 -7.26 -31.77
N GLU A 6 13.84 -6.90 -32.99
CA GLU A 6 13.87 -5.49 -33.41
C GLU A 6 12.80 -4.68 -32.68
N GLU A 7 11.59 -5.22 -32.59
CA GLU A 7 10.53 -4.55 -31.87
C GLU A 7 10.88 -4.37 -30.41
N LEU A 8 11.45 -5.38 -29.82
CA LEU A 8 11.83 -5.34 -28.41
C LEU A 8 12.99 -4.38 -28.15
N ARG A 9 13.76 -4.08 -29.17
CA ARG A 9 14.93 -3.19 -29.06
C ARG A 9 14.67 -1.79 -29.58
N GLY A 10 13.46 -1.51 -30.02
CA GLY A 10 13.13 -0.19 -30.53
C GLY A 10 13.29 0.89 -29.48
N PRO A 11 13.24 2.16 -29.91
CA PRO A 11 13.40 3.29 -28.99
C PRO A 11 12.46 3.25 -27.80
N ASP A 12 11.25 2.75 -28.00
CA ASP A 12 10.27 2.68 -26.91
C ASP A 12 10.68 1.67 -25.85
N ARG A 13 11.50 0.71 -26.24
CA ARG A 13 11.98 -0.31 -25.29
C ARG A 13 13.08 0.21 -24.39
N VAL A 14 13.84 1.20 -24.83
CA VAL A 14 14.89 1.77 -23.99
C VAL A 14 14.38 2.83 -23.04
N LYS A 15 13.16 3.30 -23.27
CA LYS A 15 12.55 4.23 -22.33
C LYS A 15 12.11 3.45 -21.08
N PRO A 16 12.38 3.99 -19.89
CA PRO A 16 11.89 3.34 -18.69
C PRO A 16 10.38 3.20 -18.73
N ILE A 17 9.88 2.06 -18.32
CA ILE A 17 8.44 1.89 -18.12
C ILE A 17 8.04 2.81 -16.98
N PRO A 18 7.08 3.72 -17.18
CA PRO A 18 6.66 4.60 -16.11
C PRO A 18 6.14 3.77 -14.93
N LYS A 19 6.73 3.99 -13.77
CA LYS A 19 6.24 3.35 -12.56
C LYS A 19 5.00 4.08 -12.11
N HIS A 20 4.05 3.35 -11.57
CA HIS A 20 2.89 3.97 -10.98
C HIS A 20 3.35 4.86 -9.84
N LYS A 21 2.89 6.09 -9.86
CA LYS A 21 3.22 7.02 -8.80
C LYS A 21 2.62 6.53 -7.49
N ARG A 22 3.41 6.62 -6.43
CA ARG A 22 2.90 6.30 -5.10
C ARG A 22 1.70 7.17 -4.78
N TRP A 23 0.61 6.54 -4.36
CA TRP A 23 -0.59 7.27 -3.94
C TRP A 23 -0.36 7.83 -2.54
N GLU A 24 -0.55 9.14 -2.40
CA GLU A 24 -0.34 9.84 -1.16
C GLU A 24 -1.60 10.60 -0.79
N SER A 25 -2.01 10.50 0.47
CA SER A 25 -3.16 11.24 0.96
C SER A 25 -3.03 11.47 2.46
N ARG A 26 -2.75 12.70 2.83
CA ARG A 26 -2.69 13.06 4.24
C ARG A 26 -4.03 12.86 4.93
N ASP A 27 -5.11 13.16 4.22
CA ASP A 27 -6.45 12.97 4.78
C ASP A 27 -6.73 11.50 5.08
N TYR A 28 -6.31 10.60 4.20
CA TYR A 28 -6.48 9.17 4.43
C TYR A 28 -5.67 8.71 5.64
N LEU A 29 -4.41 9.14 5.73
CA LEU A 29 -3.57 8.76 6.87
C LEU A 29 -4.14 9.29 8.19
N ASN A 30 -4.64 10.51 8.19
CA ASN A 30 -5.27 11.08 9.37
C ASN A 30 -6.51 10.29 9.77
N TRP A 31 -7.29 9.83 8.79
CA TRP A 31 -8.45 8.99 9.07
C TRP A 31 -8.02 7.65 9.68
N VAL A 32 -7.00 7.00 9.14
CA VAL A 32 -6.49 5.74 9.69
C VAL A 32 -6.08 5.93 11.15
N ALA A 33 -5.48 7.06 11.47
CA ALA A 33 -5.06 7.35 12.84
C ALA A 33 -6.24 7.55 13.81
N THR A 34 -7.47 7.67 13.32
CA THR A 34 -8.65 7.75 14.19
C THR A 34 -9.21 6.38 14.53
N LEU A 35 -8.71 5.31 13.90
CA LEU A 35 -9.20 3.96 14.13
C LEU A 35 -8.53 3.34 15.35
N PRO A 36 -9.17 2.34 15.99
CA PRO A 36 -8.50 1.59 17.04
C PRO A 36 -7.29 0.85 16.49
N CYS A 37 -6.30 0.62 17.37
CA CYS A 37 -5.14 -0.20 17.01
C CYS A 37 -5.62 -1.55 16.48
N VAL A 38 -5.18 -1.92 15.28
CA VAL A 38 -5.64 -3.14 14.65
C VAL A 38 -5.10 -4.38 15.34
N ASN A 39 -3.99 -4.25 16.06
CA ASN A 39 -3.37 -5.38 16.75
C ASN A 39 -3.94 -5.60 18.16
N CYS A 40 -4.08 -4.56 18.98
CA CYS A 40 -4.51 -4.71 20.36
C CYS A 40 -5.84 -4.04 20.69
N GLY A 41 -6.40 -3.26 19.78
CA GLY A 41 -7.70 -2.60 19.97
C GLY A 41 -7.67 -1.32 20.79
N LEU A 42 -6.49 -0.86 21.21
CA LEU A 42 -6.39 0.36 21.99
C LEU A 42 -6.87 1.57 21.20
N GLU A 43 -7.61 2.44 21.86
CA GLU A 43 -8.07 3.70 21.27
C GLU A 43 -7.49 4.84 22.08
N ASP A 44 -6.49 5.50 21.54
CA ASP A 44 -5.90 6.66 22.17
C ASP A 44 -5.29 7.58 21.12
N GLU A 45 -4.64 8.65 21.58
CA GLU A 45 -4.05 9.64 20.70
C GLU A 45 -2.68 9.21 20.14
N THR A 46 -2.20 8.03 20.50
CA THR A 46 -0.90 7.55 20.01
C THR A 46 -1.02 6.76 18.71
N ILE A 47 -2.23 6.51 18.22
CA ILE A 47 -2.44 5.73 17.00
C ILE A 47 -1.83 6.43 15.81
N VAL A 48 -1.06 5.67 15.04
CA VAL A 48 -0.45 6.17 13.80
C VAL A 48 -0.75 5.21 12.66
N ALA A 49 -0.70 5.72 11.44
CA ALA A 49 -0.84 4.91 10.24
C ALA A 49 0.52 4.28 9.92
N HIS A 50 0.62 2.98 10.07
CA HIS A 50 1.84 2.23 9.80
C HIS A 50 1.80 1.67 8.40
N HIS A 51 2.79 2.03 7.57
CA HIS A 51 2.88 1.53 6.19
C HIS A 51 3.40 0.09 6.16
N LEU A 52 2.95 -0.66 5.16
CA LEU A 52 3.44 -2.01 4.91
C LEU A 52 4.97 -2.00 4.77
N LYS A 53 5.65 -2.86 5.49
CA LYS A 53 7.12 -2.86 5.57
C LYS A 53 7.73 -4.25 5.51
N HIS A 54 9.04 -4.27 5.48
CA HIS A 54 9.88 -5.45 5.53
C HIS A 54 9.68 -6.35 4.31
N ARG A 55 9.54 -7.65 4.48
CA ARG A 55 9.44 -8.57 3.37
C ARG A 55 8.23 -8.34 2.46
N TRP A 56 7.25 -7.59 2.94
CA TRP A 56 6.08 -7.26 2.15
C TRP A 56 6.27 -6.04 1.25
N ALA A 57 7.31 -5.26 1.51
CA ALA A 57 7.53 -4.01 0.79
C ALA A 57 7.63 -4.18 -0.73
N PRO A 58 8.30 -5.22 -1.27
CA PRO A 58 8.36 -5.40 -2.72
C PRO A 58 6.99 -5.59 -3.37
N HIS A 59 6.02 -6.07 -2.61
CA HIS A 59 4.67 -6.33 -3.12
C HIS A 59 3.75 -5.12 -2.97
N SER A 60 4.24 -4.06 -2.36
CA SER A 60 3.43 -2.88 -2.07
C SER A 60 3.60 -1.76 -3.09
N GLY A 61 4.44 -1.96 -4.11
CA GLY A 61 4.74 -0.92 -5.08
C GLY A 61 5.84 0.04 -4.66
N GLY A 62 6.32 -0.04 -3.42
CA GLY A 62 7.45 0.74 -2.97
C GLY A 62 8.75 -0.02 -3.19
N GLY A 63 9.85 0.66 -3.37
CA GLY A 63 11.15 0.03 -3.40
C GLY A 63 11.68 -0.23 -1.99
N THR A 64 12.90 -0.75 -1.89
CA THR A 64 13.50 -1.05 -0.60
C THR A 64 13.66 0.18 0.29
N SER A 65 13.79 1.36 -0.29
CA SER A 65 13.95 2.62 0.43
C SER A 65 12.73 3.52 0.33
N MET A 66 11.63 3.04 -0.24
CA MET A 66 10.44 3.83 -0.47
C MET A 66 9.28 3.33 0.39
N LYS A 67 8.43 4.25 0.81
CA LYS A 67 7.20 3.87 1.50
C LYS A 67 6.22 3.24 0.54
N ALA A 68 5.39 2.35 1.05
CA ALA A 68 4.26 1.81 0.32
C ALA A 68 3.24 2.92 0.05
N HIS A 69 2.26 2.62 -0.81
CA HIS A 69 1.13 3.52 -1.02
C HIS A 69 0.44 3.82 0.31
N ASP A 70 -0.08 5.03 0.46
CA ASP A 70 -0.75 5.40 1.71
C ASP A 70 -1.99 4.57 2.00
N TYR A 71 -2.61 3.96 0.98
CA TYR A 71 -3.73 3.05 1.25
C TYR A 71 -3.27 1.70 1.80
N LEU A 72 -1.99 1.40 1.81
CA LEU A 72 -1.44 0.18 2.40
C LEU A 72 -0.91 0.49 3.80
N THR A 73 -1.81 0.93 4.66
CA THR A 73 -1.49 1.30 6.03
C THR A 73 -2.45 0.63 7.01
N MET A 74 -2.05 0.56 8.25
CA MET A 74 -2.87 0.02 9.32
C MET A 74 -2.67 0.86 10.58
N PRO A 75 -3.71 1.00 11.42
CA PRO A 75 -3.57 1.79 12.66
C PRO A 75 -2.86 0.98 13.74
N LEU A 76 -1.81 1.54 14.30
CA LEU A 76 -1.08 0.93 15.42
C LEU A 76 -0.89 1.96 16.52
N CYS A 77 -1.14 1.55 17.78
CA CYS A 77 -0.84 2.37 18.93
C CYS A 77 0.69 2.45 19.12
N TYR A 78 1.13 3.32 20.02
CA TYR A 78 2.56 3.52 20.26
C TYR A 78 3.28 2.20 20.58
N ALA A 79 2.71 1.41 21.49
CA ALA A 79 3.35 0.17 21.90
C ALA A 79 3.46 -0.83 20.75
N CYS A 80 2.38 -1.02 19.99
CA CYS A 80 2.40 -1.96 18.87
C CYS A 80 3.29 -1.45 17.71
N HIS A 81 3.29 -0.15 17.48
CA HIS A 81 4.14 0.45 16.46
C HIS A 81 5.63 0.27 16.82
N SER A 82 5.96 0.45 18.10
CA SER A 82 7.33 0.20 18.58
C SER A 82 7.72 -1.26 18.43
N LYS A 83 6.81 -2.17 18.72
CA LYS A 83 7.06 -3.60 18.53
C LYS A 83 7.34 -3.91 17.06
N ALA A 84 6.56 -3.35 16.16
CA ALA A 84 6.75 -3.57 14.73
C ALA A 84 8.13 -3.07 14.28
N HIS A 85 8.54 -1.88 14.75
CA HIS A 85 9.85 -1.35 14.43
C HIS A 85 10.98 -2.17 15.01
N ASN A 86 10.75 -2.84 16.13
CA ASN A 86 11.75 -3.69 16.77
C ASN A 86 11.72 -5.13 16.26
N GLY A 87 10.94 -5.38 15.20
CA GLY A 87 10.95 -6.67 14.55
C GLY A 87 10.02 -7.72 15.13
N ASP A 88 8.96 -7.29 15.86
CA ASP A 88 7.98 -8.24 16.37
C ASP A 88 7.39 -9.05 15.22
N LYS A 89 7.69 -10.34 15.24
CA LYS A 89 7.36 -11.22 14.14
C LYS A 89 5.86 -11.38 13.93
N ASP A 90 5.10 -11.42 15.00
CA ASP A 90 3.66 -11.60 14.91
C ASP A 90 3.01 -10.42 14.20
N ILE A 91 3.37 -9.20 14.60
CA ILE A 91 2.81 -8.01 13.97
C ILE A 91 3.23 -7.94 12.50
N LEU A 92 4.51 -8.19 12.22
CA LEU A 92 5.02 -8.09 10.85
C LEU A 92 4.43 -9.15 9.92
N ASP A 93 4.22 -10.36 10.42
CA ASP A 93 3.64 -11.43 9.61
C ASP A 93 2.16 -11.21 9.33
N TRP A 94 1.45 -10.49 10.19
CA TRP A 94 0.02 -10.24 10.03
C TRP A 94 -0.30 -8.93 9.31
N GLN A 95 0.72 -8.21 8.83
CA GLN A 95 0.49 -6.94 8.15
C GLN A 95 -0.55 -7.01 7.02
N PRO A 96 -0.50 -8.00 6.11
CA PRO A 96 -1.50 -8.04 5.05
C PRO A 96 -2.93 -8.13 5.58
N ASP A 97 -3.16 -8.96 6.59
CA ASP A 97 -4.50 -9.09 7.17
C ASP A 97 -4.96 -7.81 7.86
N PHE A 98 -4.06 -7.17 8.59
CA PHE A 98 -4.37 -5.91 9.25
C PHE A 98 -4.68 -4.81 8.25
N ILE A 99 -3.93 -4.78 7.15
CA ILE A 99 -4.17 -3.80 6.10
C ILE A 99 -5.49 -4.07 5.38
N PHE A 100 -5.83 -5.35 5.12
CA PHE A 100 -7.12 -5.69 4.54
C PHE A 100 -8.27 -5.27 5.42
N LYS A 101 -8.16 -5.43 6.72
CA LYS A 101 -9.18 -4.95 7.65
C LYS A 101 -9.36 -3.45 7.55
N THR A 102 -8.25 -2.72 7.46
CA THR A 102 -8.28 -1.26 7.33
C THR A 102 -8.90 -0.84 5.99
N LEU A 103 -8.52 -1.52 4.91
CA LEU A 103 -9.09 -1.27 3.59
C LEU A 103 -10.59 -1.53 3.56
N ASP A 104 -11.03 -2.61 4.19
CA ASP A 104 -12.44 -2.93 4.25
C ASP A 104 -13.23 -1.80 4.91
N LYS A 105 -12.73 -1.28 6.02
CA LYS A 105 -13.36 -0.14 6.69
C LYS A 105 -13.33 1.11 5.80
N ALA A 106 -12.23 1.32 5.09
CA ALA A 106 -12.08 2.49 4.23
C ALA A 106 -13.07 2.48 3.09
N PHE A 107 -13.23 1.34 2.42
CA PHE A 107 -14.21 1.22 1.34
C PHE A 107 -15.63 1.31 1.87
N SER A 108 -15.92 0.66 2.99
CA SER A 108 -17.26 0.69 3.58
C SER A 108 -17.68 2.08 4.01
N SER A 109 -16.75 2.90 4.48
CA SER A 109 -17.03 4.24 4.96
C SER A 109 -16.86 5.32 3.89
N GLY A 110 -16.49 4.96 2.68
CA GLY A 110 -16.30 5.92 1.59
C GLY A 110 -15.00 6.71 1.67
N LYS A 111 -14.11 6.35 2.57
CA LYS A 111 -12.80 7.04 2.69
C LYS A 111 -11.85 6.67 1.57
N LEU A 112 -12.09 5.55 0.92
CA LEU A 112 -11.30 5.07 -0.19
C LEU A 112 -12.24 4.52 -1.25
N VAL A 113 -12.00 4.86 -2.50
CA VAL A 113 -12.76 4.33 -3.63
C VAL A 113 -11.78 3.74 -4.63
N TYR A 114 -12.28 2.91 -5.54
CA TYR A 114 -11.40 2.25 -6.50
C TYR A 114 -10.57 3.21 -7.33
N GLN A 115 -11.07 4.40 -7.58
CA GLN A 115 -10.31 5.41 -8.32
C GLN A 115 -9.00 5.78 -7.64
N HIS A 116 -8.94 5.65 -6.32
CA HIS A 116 -7.72 5.97 -5.58
C HIS A 116 -6.61 4.96 -5.80
N ILE A 117 -6.95 3.75 -6.17
CA ILE A 117 -5.97 2.68 -6.37
C ILE A 117 -5.94 2.22 -7.83
N THR A 118 -6.30 3.12 -8.74
CA THR A 118 -6.44 2.75 -10.16
C THR A 118 -5.17 2.18 -10.79
N GLY A 119 -3.99 2.67 -10.39
CA GLY A 119 -2.74 2.16 -10.95
C GLY A 119 -2.62 0.66 -10.77
N GLY A 120 -2.72 0.19 -9.53
CA GLY A 120 -2.64 -1.24 -9.22
C GLY A 120 -3.86 -2.00 -9.70
N TYR A 121 -5.02 -1.41 -9.55
CA TYR A 121 -6.27 -2.04 -9.94
C TYR A 121 -6.33 -2.28 -11.45
N ARG A 122 -5.93 -1.29 -12.22
CA ARG A 122 -5.88 -1.44 -13.68
C ARG A 122 -4.92 -2.52 -14.11
N THR A 123 -3.80 -2.64 -13.42
CA THR A 123 -2.83 -3.67 -13.71
C THR A 123 -3.42 -5.06 -13.54
N LEU A 124 -4.27 -5.23 -12.52
CA LEU A 124 -4.88 -6.51 -12.22
C LEU A 124 -6.03 -6.85 -13.17
N PHE A 125 -6.83 -5.86 -13.54
CA PHE A 125 -8.09 -6.12 -14.26
C PHE A 125 -8.11 -5.59 -15.69
N GLY A 126 -7.09 -4.85 -16.10
CA GLY A 126 -7.03 -4.28 -17.44
C GLY A 126 -7.74 -2.94 -17.52
N GLU A 127 -7.24 -2.08 -18.41
CA GLU A 127 -7.77 -0.73 -18.52
C GLU A 127 -9.17 -0.67 -19.08
N GLU A 128 -9.49 -1.56 -19.99
CA GLU A 128 -10.80 -1.58 -20.64
C GLU A 128 -11.94 -1.80 -19.67
N LEU A 129 -11.64 -2.26 -18.46
CA LEU A 129 -12.69 -2.44 -17.44
C LEU A 129 -13.13 -1.12 -16.83
N TYR A 130 -12.37 -0.06 -17.05
CA TYR A 130 -12.61 1.22 -16.38
C TYR A 130 -12.83 2.37 -17.34
N ASP A 131 -12.80 2.08 -18.61
CA ASP A 131 -13.00 3.10 -19.65
C ASP A 131 -14.46 3.34 -19.99
#